data_054cb271649b8c380084dfdd0ca3147a
#
_entry.id   054cb271649b8c380084dfdd0ca3147a
#
_cell.length_a   1.000
_cell.length_b   1.000
_cell.length_c   1.000
_cell.angle_alpha   90.00
_cell.angle_beta   90.00
_cell.angle_gamma   90.00
#
_symmetry.space_group_name_H-M   'P 1'
#
loop_
_entity.id
_entity.type
_entity.pdbx_description
1 polymer ?
#
loop_
_entity_poly.entity_id
_entity_poly.type
_entity_poly.pdbx_seq_one_letter_code
_entity_poly.pdbx_strand_id
1 'polypeptide(L)'
;ARILVIGVGGAGNNAVNRMVDENVQGVELVGVNTDRQALSLCKAGTKIQIGEKLTKGLGAGAKPEIGEAAVEENREEITELVQGSDMVFVTCGMGGGTGTGAAPIIAEISKGLGILTVGVVTKPFTFEGKPRMNNAMSGIARLQDQVDTMIVIPNDKLLQICDKRTTI
;
A
#
# COMPACT_ATOMS: atom_id res chain seq x y z
N ALA A 1 0.36 3.39 22.69
CA ALA A 1 -0.49 3.23 21.52
C ALA A 1 0.22 2.41 20.44
N ARG A 2 -0.48 1.49 19.82
CA ARG A 2 0.07 0.67 18.74
C ARG A 2 -0.38 1.23 17.40
N ILE A 3 0.60 1.74 16.64
CA ILE A 3 0.36 2.32 15.31
C ILE A 3 1.09 1.49 14.27
N LEU A 4 0.37 1.03 13.25
CA LEU A 4 0.94 0.28 12.14
C LEU A 4 0.98 1.15 10.89
N VAL A 5 2.07 1.02 10.12
CA VAL A 5 2.15 1.55 8.76
C VAL A 5 2.35 0.37 7.83
N ILE A 6 1.36 0.10 7.00
CA ILE A 6 1.35 -1.04 6.09
C ILE A 6 1.60 -0.53 4.67
N GLY A 7 2.78 -0.84 4.13
CA GLY A 7 3.14 -0.50 2.75
C GLY A 7 2.79 -1.65 1.82
N VAL A 8 1.87 -1.41 0.89
CA VAL A 8 1.28 -2.43 0.02
C VAL A 8 1.81 -2.27 -1.40
N GLY A 9 2.34 -3.37 -1.95
CA GLY A 9 2.91 -3.37 -3.29
C GLY A 9 4.27 -2.71 -3.35
N GLY A 10 4.81 -2.55 -4.57
CA GLY A 10 6.17 -2.02 -4.76
C GLY A 10 6.37 -0.61 -4.21
N ALA A 11 5.50 0.31 -4.57
CA ALA A 11 5.59 1.71 -4.10
C ALA A 11 5.36 1.81 -2.59
N GLY A 12 4.43 1.05 -2.05
CA GLY A 12 4.18 0.99 -0.60
C GLY A 12 5.38 0.45 0.15
N ASN A 13 6.00 -0.61 -0.36
CA ASN A 13 7.23 -1.16 0.22
C ASN A 13 8.36 -0.13 0.19
N ASN A 14 8.49 0.64 -0.90
CA ASN A 14 9.51 1.69 -1.00
C ASN A 14 9.26 2.82 0.01
N ALA A 15 8.00 3.18 0.24
CA ALA A 15 7.65 4.19 1.24
C ALA A 15 8.07 3.72 2.64
N VAL A 16 7.79 2.47 2.98
CA VAL A 16 8.20 1.89 4.26
C VAL A 16 9.73 1.83 4.37
N ASN A 17 10.43 1.47 3.29
CA ASN A 17 11.89 1.45 3.29
C ASN A 17 12.48 2.83 3.63
N ARG A 18 11.90 3.89 3.08
CA ARG A 18 12.34 5.26 3.41
C ARG A 18 12.12 5.59 4.87
N MET A 19 11.01 5.14 5.45
CA MET A 19 10.74 5.34 6.88
C MET A 19 11.77 4.61 7.74
N VAL A 20 12.18 3.40 7.34
CA VAL A 20 13.25 2.66 8.03
C VAL A 20 14.57 3.44 7.94
N ASP A 21 14.92 3.90 6.74
CA ASP A 21 16.18 4.63 6.51
C ASP A 21 16.24 5.95 7.30
N GLU A 22 15.09 6.60 7.49
CA GLU A 22 14.97 7.84 8.26
C GLU A 22 14.79 7.57 9.77
N ASN A 23 14.79 6.32 10.17
CA ASN A 23 14.68 5.91 11.57
C ASN A 23 13.43 6.45 12.27
N VAL A 24 12.29 6.36 11.59
CA VAL A 24 11.00 6.80 12.14
C VAL A 24 10.65 5.94 13.35
N GLN A 25 10.34 6.59 14.47
CA GLN A 25 10.05 5.92 15.75
C GLN A 25 8.55 5.94 16.06
N GLY A 26 8.13 5.05 16.95
CA GLY A 26 6.76 5.03 17.48
C GLY A 26 5.75 4.31 16.60
N VAL A 27 6.18 3.68 15.51
CA VAL A 27 5.31 2.94 14.61
C VAL A 27 5.90 1.56 14.30
N GLU A 28 5.02 0.61 14.00
CA GLU A 28 5.44 -0.69 13.46
C GLU A 28 5.32 -0.63 11.95
N LEU A 29 6.38 -0.97 11.25
CA LEU A 29 6.43 -0.93 9.79
C LEU A 29 6.19 -2.33 9.24
N VAL A 30 5.27 -2.42 8.28
CA VAL A 30 4.85 -3.69 7.68
C VAL A 30 4.92 -3.56 6.16
N GLY A 31 5.52 -4.56 5.53
CA GLY A 31 5.53 -4.67 4.06
C GLY A 31 4.62 -5.80 3.62
N VAL A 32 3.76 -5.53 2.63
CA VAL A 32 2.85 -6.51 2.03
C VAL A 32 3.06 -6.49 0.52
N ASN A 33 3.25 -7.66 -0.07
CA ASN A 33 3.41 -7.76 -1.52
C ASN A 33 3.04 -9.14 -2.03
N THR A 34 2.66 -9.23 -3.31
CA THR A 34 2.50 -10.47 -4.03
C THR A 34 3.82 -10.93 -4.64
N ASP A 35 4.73 -10.00 -4.92
CA ASP A 35 6.03 -10.26 -5.52
C ASP A 35 7.04 -10.61 -4.42
N ARG A 36 7.48 -11.87 -4.42
CA ARG A 36 8.41 -12.38 -3.41
C ARG A 36 9.76 -11.69 -3.46
N GLN A 37 10.27 -11.42 -4.67
CA GLN A 37 11.57 -10.75 -4.82
C GLN A 37 11.52 -9.32 -4.30
N ALA A 38 10.48 -8.57 -4.66
CA ALA A 38 10.30 -7.21 -4.16
C ALA A 38 10.18 -7.19 -2.64
N LEU A 39 9.41 -8.13 -2.08
CA LEU A 39 9.22 -8.22 -0.64
C LEU A 39 10.53 -8.57 0.08
N SER A 40 11.39 -9.37 -0.51
CA SER A 40 12.69 -9.71 0.07
C SER A 40 13.58 -8.49 0.25
N LEU A 41 13.39 -7.46 -0.56
CA LEU A 41 14.14 -6.20 -0.48
C LEU A 41 13.49 -5.19 0.46
N CYS A 42 12.31 -5.48 0.97
CA CYS A 42 11.62 -4.61 1.91
C CYS A 42 12.31 -4.66 3.28
N LYS A 43 12.56 -3.51 3.87
CA LYS A 43 13.28 -3.36 5.13
C LYS A 43 12.37 -3.38 6.36
N ALA A 44 11.08 -3.58 6.18
CA ALA A 44 10.12 -3.59 7.28
C ALA A 44 10.41 -4.72 8.26
N GLY A 45 10.13 -4.49 9.53
CA GLY A 45 10.29 -5.51 10.57
C GLY A 45 9.32 -6.68 10.41
N THR A 46 8.16 -6.44 9.82
CA THR A 46 7.18 -7.48 9.50
C THR A 46 6.91 -7.45 8.01
N LYS A 47 6.96 -8.62 7.38
CA LYS A 47 6.70 -8.77 5.94
C LYS A 47 5.69 -9.88 5.74
N ILE A 48 4.67 -9.61 4.92
CA ILE A 48 3.63 -10.58 4.59
C ILE A 48 3.54 -10.71 3.08
N GLN A 49 3.79 -11.93 2.60
CA GLN A 49 3.52 -12.27 1.21
C GLN A 49 2.06 -12.67 1.09
N ILE A 50 1.33 -12.04 0.18
CA ILE A 50 -0.06 -12.36 -0.09
C ILE A 50 -0.20 -13.05 -1.43
N GLY A 51 -1.20 -13.93 -1.54
CA GLY A 51 -1.54 -14.58 -2.81
C GLY A 51 -0.48 -15.53 -3.33
N GLU A 52 0.26 -16.21 -2.46
CA GLU A 52 1.32 -17.13 -2.89
C GLU A 52 0.77 -18.24 -3.80
N LYS A 53 -0.37 -18.81 -3.45
CA LYS A 53 -0.98 -19.86 -4.26
C LYS A 53 -1.46 -19.32 -5.61
N LEU A 54 -2.01 -18.10 -5.60
CA LEU A 54 -2.56 -17.48 -6.79
C LEU A 54 -1.48 -17.02 -7.76
N THR A 55 -0.43 -16.34 -7.25
CA THR A 55 0.59 -15.70 -8.08
C THR A 55 1.91 -16.46 -8.11
N LYS A 56 2.11 -17.42 -7.22
CA LYS A 56 3.36 -18.16 -7.05
C LYS A 56 4.56 -17.26 -6.79
N GLY A 57 4.31 -16.10 -6.18
CA GLY A 57 5.34 -15.13 -5.84
C GLY A 57 5.79 -14.24 -7.00
N LEU A 58 5.07 -14.25 -8.12
CA LEU A 58 5.45 -13.52 -9.34
C LEU A 58 4.80 -12.14 -9.45
N GLY A 59 3.93 -11.78 -8.51
CA GLY A 59 3.26 -10.48 -8.54
C GLY A 59 1.91 -10.51 -9.22
N ALA A 60 1.24 -9.35 -9.23
CA ALA A 60 -0.14 -9.22 -9.74
C ALA A 60 -0.20 -8.83 -11.23
N GLY A 61 0.93 -8.50 -11.85
CA GLY A 61 0.97 -8.18 -13.27
C GLY A 61 0.12 -6.98 -13.67
N ALA A 62 0.11 -5.92 -12.85
CA ALA A 62 -0.68 -4.71 -13.07
C ALA A 62 -2.20 -4.94 -13.14
N LYS A 63 -2.69 -6.04 -12.57
CA LYS A 63 -4.12 -6.39 -12.55
C LYS A 63 -4.66 -6.25 -11.13
N PRO A 64 -5.45 -5.21 -10.84
CA PRO A 64 -6.00 -4.99 -9.49
C PRO A 64 -6.83 -6.17 -8.97
N GLU A 65 -7.55 -6.87 -9.85
CA GLU A 65 -8.35 -8.04 -9.47
C GLU A 65 -7.47 -9.17 -8.92
N ILE A 66 -6.24 -9.29 -9.38
CA ILE A 66 -5.28 -10.26 -8.84
C ILE A 66 -4.83 -9.82 -7.44
N GLY A 67 -4.54 -8.54 -7.25
CA GLY A 67 -4.19 -7.99 -5.94
C GLY A 67 -5.29 -8.19 -4.90
N GLU A 68 -6.53 -7.96 -5.31
CA GLU A 68 -7.70 -8.17 -4.45
C GLU A 68 -7.85 -9.64 -4.06
N ALA A 69 -7.76 -10.55 -5.02
CA ALA A 69 -7.85 -11.99 -4.75
C ALA A 69 -6.67 -12.46 -3.90
N ALA A 70 -5.49 -11.89 -4.10
CA ALA A 70 -4.30 -12.25 -3.34
C ALA A 70 -4.46 -11.95 -1.85
N VAL A 71 -4.98 -10.78 -1.50
CA VAL A 71 -5.17 -10.43 -0.09
C VAL A 71 -6.29 -11.25 0.54
N GLU A 72 -7.31 -11.62 -0.23
CA GLU A 72 -8.37 -12.50 0.27
C GLU A 72 -7.82 -13.86 0.67
N GLU A 73 -6.84 -14.39 -0.06
CA GLU A 73 -6.16 -15.63 0.29
C GLU A 73 -5.51 -15.56 1.69
N ASN A 74 -5.03 -14.38 2.08
CA ASN A 74 -4.33 -14.16 3.35
C ASN A 74 -5.11 -13.28 4.32
N ARG A 75 -6.44 -13.22 4.18
CA ARG A 75 -7.29 -12.34 4.98
C ARG A 75 -7.11 -12.57 6.50
N GLU A 76 -7.01 -13.81 6.93
CA GLU A 76 -6.84 -14.13 8.35
C GLU A 76 -5.52 -13.58 8.89
N GLU A 77 -4.45 -13.69 8.12
CA GLU A 77 -3.13 -13.21 8.50
C GLU A 77 -3.13 -11.70 8.67
N ILE A 78 -3.76 -10.99 7.74
CA ILE A 78 -3.90 -9.53 7.82
C ILE A 78 -4.76 -9.14 9.02
N THR A 79 -5.85 -9.86 9.26
CA THR A 79 -6.73 -9.60 10.40
C THR A 79 -5.97 -9.73 11.72
N GLU A 80 -5.19 -10.79 11.88
CA GLU A 80 -4.37 -10.98 13.07
C GLU A 80 -3.34 -9.87 13.24
N LEU A 81 -2.74 -9.43 12.14
CA LEU A 81 -1.72 -8.38 12.17
C LEU A 81 -2.29 -7.07 12.72
N VAL A 82 -3.45 -6.64 12.23
CA VAL A 82 -4.00 -5.33 12.59
C VAL A 82 -4.78 -5.36 13.90
N GLN A 83 -5.21 -6.52 14.34
CA GLN A 83 -6.01 -6.66 15.56
C GLN A 83 -5.27 -6.10 16.77
N GLY A 84 -5.97 -5.29 17.56
CA GLY A 84 -5.36 -4.65 18.73
C GLY A 84 -4.60 -3.36 18.45
N SER A 85 -4.56 -2.92 17.20
CA SER A 85 -3.95 -1.64 16.84
C SER A 85 -4.89 -0.49 17.19
N ASP A 86 -4.30 0.66 17.54
CA ASP A 86 -5.07 1.88 17.77
C ASP A 86 -5.26 2.66 16.48
N MET A 87 -4.30 2.57 15.57
CA MET A 87 -4.33 3.28 14.31
C MET A 87 -3.57 2.49 13.24
N VAL A 88 -4.10 2.46 12.03
CA VAL A 88 -3.46 1.78 10.90
C VAL A 88 -3.39 2.75 9.71
N PHE A 89 -2.17 2.95 9.21
CA PHE A 89 -1.93 3.64 7.95
C PHE A 89 -1.75 2.59 6.85
N VAL A 90 -2.48 2.76 5.76
CA VAL A 90 -2.31 1.92 4.57
C VAL A 90 -1.75 2.80 3.47
N THR A 91 -0.53 2.50 3.01
CA THR A 91 0.14 3.30 1.97
C THR A 91 0.43 2.45 0.76
N CYS A 92 0.19 3.00 -0.42
CA CYS A 92 0.46 2.32 -1.68
C CYS A 92 0.55 3.32 -2.83
N GLY A 93 1.13 2.85 -3.95
CA GLY A 93 1.04 3.55 -5.22
C GLY A 93 -0.14 2.98 -5.99
N MET A 94 -1.11 3.82 -6.32
CA MET A 94 -2.26 3.41 -7.10
C MET A 94 -1.91 3.30 -8.57
N GLY A 95 -2.58 2.40 -9.29
CA GLY A 95 -2.40 2.19 -10.71
C GLY A 95 -1.83 0.83 -11.09
N GLY A 96 -1.10 0.19 -10.18
CA GLY A 96 -0.61 -1.17 -10.37
C GLY A 96 -1.63 -2.22 -9.97
N GLY A 97 -1.17 -3.45 -9.78
CA GLY A 97 -2.05 -4.56 -9.39
C GLY A 97 -2.18 -4.73 -7.90
N THR A 98 -1.06 -4.94 -7.21
CA THR A 98 -1.09 -5.29 -5.78
C THR A 98 -1.63 -4.16 -4.92
N GLY A 99 -1.05 -2.96 -5.01
CA GLY A 99 -1.48 -1.84 -4.19
C GLY A 99 -2.93 -1.44 -4.47
N THR A 100 -3.27 -1.31 -5.75
CA THR A 100 -4.61 -0.89 -6.17
C THR A 100 -5.70 -1.86 -5.71
N GLY A 101 -5.43 -3.16 -5.81
CA GLY A 101 -6.42 -4.19 -5.46
C GLY A 101 -6.43 -4.57 -3.99
N ALA A 102 -5.25 -4.67 -3.36
CA ALA A 102 -5.14 -5.17 -1.99
C ALA A 102 -5.36 -4.09 -0.91
N ALA A 103 -4.92 -2.85 -1.16
CA ALA A 103 -5.02 -1.80 -0.16
C ALA A 103 -6.45 -1.55 0.31
N PRO A 104 -7.47 -1.46 -0.57
CA PRO A 104 -8.85 -1.29 -0.10
C PRO A 104 -9.33 -2.40 0.81
N ILE A 105 -8.93 -3.64 0.55
CA ILE A 105 -9.33 -4.79 1.37
C ILE A 105 -8.65 -4.75 2.73
N ILE A 106 -7.37 -4.40 2.78
CA ILE A 106 -6.65 -4.25 4.05
C ILE A 106 -7.30 -3.16 4.90
N ALA A 107 -7.65 -2.04 4.29
CA ALA A 107 -8.35 -0.95 4.99
C ALA A 107 -9.73 -1.40 5.48
N GLU A 108 -10.47 -2.15 4.68
CA GLU A 108 -11.76 -2.72 5.06
C GLU A 108 -11.63 -3.60 6.31
N ILE A 109 -10.63 -4.46 6.35
CA ILE A 109 -10.38 -5.33 7.51
C ILE A 109 -10.12 -4.49 8.75
N SER A 110 -9.26 -3.49 8.65
CA SER A 110 -8.91 -2.61 9.76
C SER A 110 -10.13 -1.82 10.26
N LYS A 111 -10.85 -1.20 9.36
CA LYS A 111 -12.04 -0.42 9.70
C LYS A 111 -13.15 -1.30 10.28
N GLY A 112 -13.31 -2.51 9.75
CA GLY A 112 -14.29 -3.48 10.24
C GLY A 112 -14.04 -3.91 11.68
N LEU A 113 -12.80 -3.82 12.16
CA LEU A 113 -12.43 -4.09 13.55
C LEU A 113 -12.55 -2.83 14.44
N GLY A 114 -13.05 -1.72 13.91
CA GLY A 114 -13.20 -0.48 14.67
C GLY A 114 -11.91 0.29 14.86
N ILE A 115 -10.89 0.01 14.06
CA ILE A 115 -9.58 0.66 14.15
C ILE A 115 -9.58 1.92 13.27
N LEU A 116 -9.01 3.02 13.80
CA LEU A 116 -8.84 4.25 13.02
C LEU A 116 -7.90 3.97 11.84
N THR A 117 -8.41 4.16 10.63
CA THR A 117 -7.69 3.77 9.40
C THR A 117 -7.48 4.98 8.50
N VAL A 118 -6.22 5.19 8.09
CA VAL A 118 -5.82 6.31 7.22
C VAL A 118 -5.17 5.74 5.96
N GLY A 119 -5.63 6.21 4.80
CA GLY A 119 -5.00 5.87 3.53
C GLY A 119 -4.06 6.97 3.07
N VAL A 120 -2.86 6.60 2.64
CA VAL A 120 -1.89 7.53 2.06
C VAL A 120 -1.44 6.95 0.73
N VAL A 121 -1.87 7.52 -0.37
CA VAL A 121 -1.66 6.93 -1.69
C VAL A 121 -1.11 7.94 -2.68
N THR A 122 -0.36 7.43 -3.67
CA THR A 122 0.10 8.24 -4.79
C THR A 122 -0.64 7.85 -6.06
N LYS A 123 -0.88 8.84 -6.94
CA LYS A 123 -1.37 8.60 -8.28
C LYS A 123 -0.19 8.34 -9.21
N PRO A 124 -0.37 7.58 -10.29
CA PRO A 124 0.68 7.41 -11.28
C PRO A 124 1.02 8.74 -11.96
N PHE A 125 2.22 8.82 -12.53
CA PHE A 125 2.57 9.95 -13.39
C PHE A 125 1.66 9.95 -14.62
N THR A 126 1.36 11.13 -15.15
CA THR A 126 0.50 11.29 -16.32
C THR A 126 1.04 10.50 -17.52
N PHE A 127 2.36 10.43 -17.66
CA PHE A 127 3.00 9.73 -18.78
C PHE A 127 2.89 8.20 -18.68
N GLU A 128 2.45 7.65 -17.55
CA GLU A 128 2.28 6.19 -17.40
C GLU A 128 1.05 5.66 -18.15
N GLY A 129 0.19 6.57 -18.64
CA GLY A 129 -0.90 6.23 -19.56
C GLY A 129 -2.26 6.11 -18.87
N LYS A 130 -3.29 6.12 -19.73
CA LYS A 130 -4.69 6.10 -19.27
C LYS A 130 -5.09 4.82 -18.54
N PRO A 131 -4.69 3.60 -18.99
CA PRO A 131 -5.10 2.39 -18.26
C PRO A 131 -4.61 2.39 -16.81
N ARG A 132 -3.38 2.85 -16.58
CA ARG A 132 -2.81 2.91 -15.25
C ARG A 132 -3.51 3.97 -14.39
N MET A 133 -3.84 5.12 -14.99
CA MET A 133 -4.59 6.17 -14.30
C MET A 133 -6.02 5.71 -13.99
N ASN A 134 -6.68 4.99 -14.90
CA ASN A 134 -8.01 4.45 -14.66
C ASN A 134 -8.01 3.45 -13.50
N ASN A 135 -7.02 2.57 -13.45
CA ASN A 135 -6.84 1.65 -12.32
C ASN A 135 -6.68 2.42 -11.01
N ALA A 136 -5.86 3.48 -11.05
CA ALA A 136 -5.62 4.32 -9.87
C ALA A 136 -6.90 4.97 -9.37
N MET A 137 -7.67 5.57 -10.24
CA MET A 137 -8.91 6.27 -9.86
C MET A 137 -9.94 5.30 -9.28
N SER A 138 -10.06 4.12 -9.86
CA SER A 138 -10.93 3.06 -9.34
C SER A 138 -10.49 2.61 -7.95
N GLY A 139 -9.20 2.37 -7.78
CA GLY A 139 -8.64 1.95 -6.50
C GLY A 139 -8.79 3.01 -5.41
N ILE A 140 -8.58 4.28 -5.76
CA ILE A 140 -8.77 5.41 -4.84
C ILE A 140 -10.22 5.49 -4.36
N ALA A 141 -11.17 5.37 -5.28
CA ALA A 141 -12.59 5.41 -4.92
C ALA A 141 -12.96 4.29 -3.94
N ARG A 142 -12.45 3.07 -4.19
CA ARG A 142 -12.70 1.92 -3.33
C ARG A 142 -12.04 2.07 -1.96
N LEU A 143 -10.82 2.59 -1.92
CA LEU A 143 -10.10 2.81 -0.67
C LEU A 143 -10.76 3.90 0.16
N GLN A 144 -11.24 4.97 -0.48
CA GLN A 144 -11.88 6.08 0.20
C GLN A 144 -13.09 5.63 1.03
N ASP A 145 -13.83 4.64 0.55
CA ASP A 145 -14.98 4.08 1.26
C ASP A 145 -14.56 3.29 2.51
N GLN A 146 -13.29 2.90 2.60
CA GLN A 146 -12.79 2.01 3.66
C GLN A 146 -11.85 2.70 4.65
N VAL A 147 -11.67 4.01 4.57
CA VAL A 147 -10.77 4.75 5.47
C VAL A 147 -11.52 5.91 6.13
N ASP A 148 -11.01 6.33 7.28
CA ASP A 148 -11.52 7.50 7.98
C ASP A 148 -11.00 8.79 7.37
N THR A 149 -9.75 8.76 6.87
CA THR A 149 -9.11 9.89 6.22
C THR A 149 -8.25 9.37 5.07
N MET A 150 -8.26 10.08 3.95
CA MET A 150 -7.40 9.74 2.83
C MET A 150 -6.57 10.93 2.39
N ILE A 151 -5.27 10.67 2.17
CA ILE A 151 -4.33 11.64 1.60
C ILE A 151 -3.90 11.09 0.25
N VAL A 152 -4.15 11.86 -0.81
CA VAL A 152 -3.77 11.49 -2.18
C VAL A 152 -2.68 12.44 -2.66
N ILE A 153 -1.53 11.88 -3.06
CA ILE A 153 -0.38 12.65 -3.51
C ILE A 153 -0.17 12.36 -5.01
N PRO A 154 -0.35 13.35 -5.90
CA PRO A 154 -0.02 13.16 -7.31
C PRO A 154 1.49 13.07 -7.50
N ASN A 155 1.97 12.04 -8.22
CA ASN A 155 3.40 11.90 -8.50
C ASN A 155 3.97 13.08 -9.30
N ASP A 156 3.18 13.64 -10.22
CA ASP A 156 3.59 14.83 -10.99
C ASP A 156 3.95 16.00 -10.06
N LYS A 157 3.21 16.15 -8.96
CA LYS A 157 3.51 17.18 -7.96
C LYS A 157 4.79 16.88 -7.18
N LEU A 158 5.05 15.61 -6.88
CA LEU A 158 6.30 15.23 -6.22
C LEU A 158 7.51 15.53 -7.10
N LEU A 159 7.39 15.28 -8.40
CA LEU A 159 8.44 15.61 -9.37
C LEU A 159 8.70 17.12 -9.41
N GLN A 160 7.66 17.94 -9.41
CA GLN A 160 7.78 19.40 -9.37
C GLN A 160 8.48 19.88 -8.11
N ILE A 161 8.17 19.30 -6.96
CA ILE A 161 8.80 19.63 -5.69
C ILE A 161 10.29 19.28 -5.73
N CYS A 162 10.63 18.10 -6.26
CA CYS A 162 12.03 17.68 -6.40
C CYS A 162 12.80 18.63 -7.31
N ASP A 163 12.22 19.04 -8.45
CA ASP A 163 12.86 19.98 -9.38
C ASP A 163 13.14 21.31 -8.70
N LYS A 164 12.20 21.84 -7.92
CA LYS A 164 12.39 23.08 -7.17
C LYS A 164 13.53 22.98 -6.16
N ARG A 165 13.70 21.82 -5.54
CA ARG A 165 14.79 21.58 -4.58
C ARG A 165 16.13 21.48 -5.28
N THR A 166 16.18 20.92 -6.48
CA THR A 166 17.41 20.72 -7.21
C THR A 166 17.90 22.00 -7.87
N THR A 167 17.06 23.00 -8.06
CA THR A 167 17.43 24.28 -8.68
C THR A 167 17.96 25.31 -7.67
N ILE A 168 17.94 24.98 -6.41
CA ILE A 168 18.49 25.83 -5.35
C ILE A 168 19.89 25.35 -5.02
#